data_491e53cc7728d9a21bffe9a5cd090bcf
#
_entry.id   491e53cc7728d9a21bffe9a5cd090bcf
#
_cell.length_a   1.000
_cell.length_b   1.000
_cell.length_c   1.000
_cell.angle_alpha   90.00
_cell.angle_beta   90.00
_cell.angle_gamma   90.00
#
_symmetry.space_group_name_H-M   'P 1'
#
loop_
_entity.id
_entity.type
_entity.pdbx_description
1 polymer ?
#
loop_
_entity_poly.entity_id
_entity_poly.type
_entity_poly.pdbx_seq_one_letter_code
_entity_poly.pdbx_strand_id
1 'polypeptide(L)'
;MTNNSDHIFSNVDIRKLLIPIMLENLLASLMGTVDTMMVSNVGASAVSAVSLVDSINILVIQALSALAAGGAILCSQYIGSSNPKGANRAARQVFLVMTVLSVFISAICLILRVPMLKFIFGSVEAEVMADSQAYFLFTLLSFPFIGLYDAGASIMRAQKDSKSPMTISIISNFLNIGGNAILIFGLGMGVAGAVSYTHLRAHETE
;
A
#
# COMPACT_ATOMS: atom_id res chain seq x y z
N MET A 1 -3.57 32.02 39.63
CA MET A 1 -4.58 31.31 38.79
C MET A 1 -3.87 30.83 37.55
N THR A 2 -3.28 29.66 37.61
CA THR A 2 -2.60 29.04 36.47
C THR A 2 -3.66 28.31 35.64
N ASN A 3 -3.90 28.85 34.47
CA ASN A 3 -4.80 28.28 33.48
C ASN A 3 -4.13 27.02 32.92
N ASN A 4 -4.27 25.90 33.60
CA ASN A 4 -3.84 24.60 33.16
C ASN A 4 -5.00 24.07 32.27
N SER A 5 -5.10 24.59 31.03
CA SER A 5 -5.91 23.97 30.00
C SER A 5 -5.31 22.58 29.80
N ASP A 6 -6.05 21.56 30.19
CA ASP A 6 -5.75 20.16 30.01
C ASP A 6 -5.59 19.86 28.50
N HIS A 7 -4.43 20.15 27.96
CA HIS A 7 -4.04 19.69 26.66
C HIS A 7 -3.81 18.18 26.77
N ILE A 8 -4.77 17.40 26.32
CA ILE A 8 -4.73 15.92 26.24
C ILE A 8 -3.44 15.45 25.54
N PHE A 9 -2.85 16.31 24.70
CA PHE A 9 -1.57 16.09 24.02
C PHE A 9 -0.63 17.27 24.27
N SER A 10 0.57 16.98 24.77
CA SER A 10 1.67 17.94 24.78
C SER A 10 2.16 18.20 23.34
N ASN A 11 2.70 19.40 23.09
CA ASN A 11 3.37 19.71 21.81
C ASN A 11 4.48 18.71 21.48
N VAL A 12 5.10 18.12 22.48
CA VAL A 12 6.12 17.05 22.31
C VAL A 12 5.48 15.76 21.80
N ASP A 13 4.31 15.40 22.32
CA ASP A 13 3.58 14.19 21.88
C ASP A 13 3.08 14.34 20.45
N ILE A 14 2.57 15.53 20.11
CA ILE A 14 2.14 15.85 18.74
C ILE A 14 3.32 15.72 17.76
N ARG A 15 4.47 16.28 18.08
CA ARG A 15 5.67 16.16 17.22
C ARG A 15 6.15 14.72 17.09
N LYS A 16 6.13 13.93 18.16
CA LYS A 16 6.50 12.51 18.14
C LYS A 16 5.57 11.66 17.27
N LEU A 17 4.33 12.08 17.08
CA LEU A 17 3.37 11.41 16.19
C LEU A 17 3.48 11.92 14.75
N LEU A 18 3.55 13.25 14.56
CA LEU A 18 3.49 13.85 13.23
C LEU A 18 4.78 13.62 12.43
N ILE A 19 5.95 13.79 13.04
CA ILE A 19 7.23 13.67 12.31
C ILE A 19 7.39 12.29 11.66
N PRO A 20 7.17 11.15 12.35
CA PRO A 20 7.24 9.84 11.71
C PRO A 20 6.24 9.67 10.56
N ILE A 21 5.00 10.15 10.72
CA ILE A 21 3.97 10.05 9.67
C ILE A 21 4.36 10.90 8.44
N MET A 22 4.88 12.11 8.66
CA MET A 22 5.35 12.96 7.57
C MET A 22 6.54 12.32 6.82
N LEU A 23 7.49 11.75 7.55
CA LEU A 23 8.62 11.03 6.96
C LEU A 23 8.17 9.79 6.19
N GLU A 24 7.22 9.01 6.73
CA GLU A 24 6.63 7.86 6.06
C GLU A 24 5.98 8.27 4.72
N ASN A 25 5.17 9.33 4.71
CA ASN A 25 4.52 9.83 3.50
C ASN A 25 5.53 10.40 2.48
N LEU A 26 6.55 11.10 2.95
CA LEU A 26 7.62 11.61 2.08
C LEU A 26 8.39 10.47 1.43
N LEU A 27 8.76 9.45 2.19
CA LEU A 27 9.45 8.27 1.69
C LEU A 27 8.58 7.50 0.70
N ALA A 28 7.29 7.33 0.97
CA ALA A 28 6.37 6.68 0.04
C ALA A 28 6.25 7.44 -1.29
N SER A 29 6.21 8.79 -1.24
CA SER A 29 6.18 9.62 -2.44
C SER A 29 7.49 9.54 -3.25
N LEU A 30 8.63 9.58 -2.57
CA LEU A 30 9.94 9.40 -3.21
C LEU A 30 10.05 8.01 -3.85
N MET A 31 9.52 6.98 -3.18
CA MET A 31 9.51 5.62 -3.66
C MET A 31 8.73 5.49 -4.98
N GLY A 32 7.53 6.06 -5.06
CA GLY A 32 6.75 6.08 -6.30
C GLY A 32 7.50 6.74 -7.46
N THR A 33 8.28 7.80 -7.18
CA THR A 33 9.13 8.45 -8.18
C THR A 33 10.25 7.52 -8.65
N VAL A 34 10.93 6.85 -7.73
CA VAL A 34 12.00 5.89 -8.05
C VAL A 34 11.46 4.71 -8.86
N ASP A 35 10.32 4.15 -8.47
CA ASP A 35 9.68 3.06 -9.22
C ASP A 35 9.34 3.47 -10.65
N THR A 36 8.76 4.67 -10.83
CA THR A 36 8.48 5.23 -12.17
C THR A 36 9.75 5.39 -13.01
N MET A 37 10.84 5.88 -12.41
CA MET A 37 12.14 6.00 -13.09
C MET A 37 12.70 4.63 -13.48
N MET A 38 12.56 3.61 -12.63
CA MET A 38 13.00 2.26 -12.94
C MET A 38 12.21 1.65 -14.09
N VAL A 39 10.87 1.78 -14.05
CA VAL A 39 9.99 1.28 -15.12
C VAL A 39 10.21 2.01 -16.44
N SER A 40 10.55 3.29 -16.42
CA SER A 40 10.83 4.07 -17.65
C SER A 40 12.00 3.51 -18.47
N ASN A 41 12.92 2.79 -17.84
CA ASN A 41 14.01 2.10 -18.55
C ASN A 41 13.56 0.84 -19.31
N VAL A 42 12.37 0.32 -19.02
CA VAL A 42 11.81 -0.86 -19.68
C VAL A 42 11.16 -0.50 -21.02
N GLY A 43 10.47 0.63 -21.08
CA GLY A 43 9.85 1.13 -22.30
C GLY A 43 8.59 1.97 -22.04
N ALA A 44 8.11 2.64 -23.07
CA ALA A 44 6.93 3.50 -22.98
C ALA A 44 5.63 2.72 -22.74
N SER A 45 5.50 1.51 -23.30
CA SER A 45 4.36 0.61 -23.05
C SER A 45 4.27 0.25 -21.57
N ALA A 46 5.40 -0.07 -20.97
CA ALA A 46 5.53 -0.40 -19.55
C ALA A 46 5.07 0.75 -18.63
N VAL A 47 5.55 1.96 -18.88
CA VAL A 47 5.15 3.16 -18.12
C VAL A 47 3.66 3.42 -18.25
N SER A 48 3.11 3.30 -19.47
CA SER A 48 1.68 3.47 -19.72
C SER A 48 0.85 2.43 -18.96
N ALA A 49 1.25 1.16 -19.01
CA ALA A 49 0.58 0.06 -18.34
C ALA A 49 0.55 0.25 -16.82
N VAL A 50 1.70 0.60 -16.21
CA VAL A 50 1.81 0.87 -14.78
C VAL A 50 0.92 2.05 -14.38
N SER A 51 0.97 3.16 -15.11
CA SER A 51 0.18 4.35 -14.81
C SER A 51 -1.34 4.10 -14.87
N LEU A 52 -1.79 3.30 -15.83
CA LEU A 52 -3.19 2.91 -15.96
C LEU A 52 -3.65 2.08 -14.74
N VAL A 53 -2.89 1.04 -14.40
CA VAL A 53 -3.22 0.16 -13.28
C VAL A 53 -3.10 0.89 -11.94
N ASP A 54 -2.12 1.77 -11.78
CA ASP A 54 -1.93 2.54 -10.55
C ASP A 54 -3.12 3.47 -10.26
N SER A 55 -3.82 3.93 -11.29
CA SER A 55 -5.06 4.68 -11.10
C SER A 55 -6.12 3.86 -10.34
N ILE A 56 -6.21 2.56 -10.60
CA ILE A 56 -7.10 1.63 -9.89
C ILE A 56 -6.53 1.31 -8.51
N ASN A 57 -5.22 1.02 -8.43
CA ASN A 57 -4.53 0.67 -7.19
C ASN A 57 -4.69 1.78 -6.14
N ILE A 58 -4.46 3.04 -6.52
CA ILE A 58 -4.60 4.20 -5.64
C ILE A 58 -6.02 4.26 -5.06
N LEU A 59 -7.05 4.06 -5.87
CA LEU A 59 -8.43 4.08 -5.41
C LEU A 59 -8.70 3.00 -4.37
N VAL A 60 -8.26 1.77 -4.60
CA VAL A 60 -8.46 0.65 -3.68
C VAL A 60 -7.65 0.86 -2.39
N ILE A 61 -6.38 1.27 -2.50
CA ILE A 61 -5.52 1.52 -1.35
C ILE A 61 -6.10 2.65 -0.49
N GLN A 62 -6.55 3.75 -1.08
CA GLN A 62 -7.17 4.86 -0.34
C GLN A 62 -8.45 4.43 0.38
N ALA A 63 -9.27 3.57 -0.24
CA ALA A 63 -10.46 3.03 0.41
C ALA A 63 -10.10 2.15 1.62
N LEU A 64 -9.11 1.27 1.49
CA LEU A 64 -8.61 0.43 2.59
C LEU A 64 -8.02 1.29 3.72
N SER A 65 -7.18 2.28 3.38
CA SER A 65 -6.57 3.19 4.36
C SER A 65 -7.60 4.03 5.10
N ALA A 66 -8.65 4.50 4.42
CA ALA A 66 -9.75 5.23 5.07
C ALA A 66 -10.52 4.35 6.08
N LEU A 67 -10.76 3.08 5.75
CA LEU A 67 -11.39 2.13 6.66
C LEU A 67 -10.49 1.82 7.87
N ALA A 68 -9.18 1.63 7.63
CA ALA A 68 -8.20 1.43 8.69
C ALA A 68 -8.14 2.63 9.64
N ALA A 69 -8.17 3.86 9.11
CA ALA A 69 -8.22 5.08 9.89
C ALA A 69 -9.49 5.18 10.75
N GLY A 70 -10.66 4.81 10.20
CA GLY A 70 -11.90 4.71 10.96
C GLY A 70 -11.80 3.73 12.14
N GLY A 71 -11.17 2.58 11.90
CA GLY A 71 -10.89 1.59 12.93
C GLY A 71 -9.94 2.11 14.02
N ALA A 72 -8.91 2.88 13.64
CA ALA A 72 -7.99 3.52 14.58
C ALA A 72 -8.71 4.51 15.50
N ILE A 73 -9.68 5.27 14.98
CA ILE A 73 -10.50 6.20 15.78
C ILE A 73 -11.24 5.44 16.88
N LEU A 74 -11.89 4.32 16.54
CA LEU A 74 -12.57 3.48 17.52
C LEU A 74 -11.62 2.96 18.59
N CYS A 75 -10.44 2.45 18.20
CA CYS A 75 -9.42 2.00 19.15
C CYS A 75 -8.99 3.14 20.08
N SER A 76 -8.73 4.34 19.53
CA SER A 76 -8.33 5.52 20.29
C SER A 76 -9.38 5.96 21.31
N GLN A 77 -10.69 5.89 20.96
CA GLN A 77 -11.79 6.19 21.88
C GLN A 77 -11.82 5.23 23.07
N TYR A 78 -11.64 3.92 22.84
CA TYR A 78 -11.57 2.95 23.93
C TYR A 78 -10.33 3.12 24.80
N ILE A 79 -9.19 3.49 24.20
CA ILE A 79 -7.96 3.80 24.95
C ILE A 79 -8.18 5.05 25.81
N GLY A 80 -8.77 6.11 25.23
CA GLY A 80 -9.07 7.36 25.94
C GLY A 80 -10.07 7.20 27.08
N SER A 81 -11.01 6.26 26.97
CA SER A 81 -11.97 5.92 28.05
C SER A 81 -11.41 4.93 29.07
N SER A 82 -10.10 4.65 29.04
CA SER A 82 -9.44 3.68 29.94
C SER A 82 -10.08 2.29 29.92
N ASN A 83 -10.59 1.86 28.74
CA ASN A 83 -11.19 0.56 28.54
C ASN A 83 -10.30 -0.35 27.65
N PRO A 84 -9.27 -0.99 28.22
CA PRO A 84 -8.33 -1.81 27.45
C PRO A 84 -8.98 -3.05 26.83
N LYS A 85 -10.02 -3.59 27.46
CA LYS A 85 -10.76 -4.73 26.90
C LYS A 85 -11.53 -4.33 25.64
N GLY A 86 -12.16 -3.15 25.66
CA GLY A 86 -12.84 -2.58 24.50
C GLY A 86 -11.87 -2.28 23.36
N ALA A 87 -10.72 -1.64 23.68
CA ALA A 87 -9.67 -1.34 22.71
C ALA A 87 -9.14 -2.60 22.02
N ASN A 88 -8.87 -3.67 22.79
CA ASN A 88 -8.36 -4.92 22.24
C ASN A 88 -9.41 -5.64 21.36
N ARG A 89 -10.68 -5.57 21.74
CA ARG A 89 -11.78 -6.09 20.93
C ARG A 89 -11.93 -5.32 19.61
N ALA A 90 -11.89 -3.98 19.67
CA ALA A 90 -11.95 -3.12 18.49
C ALA A 90 -10.77 -3.39 17.55
N ALA A 91 -9.54 -3.47 18.06
CA ALA A 91 -8.35 -3.78 17.28
C ALA A 91 -8.46 -5.13 16.54
N ARG A 92 -8.93 -6.17 17.23
CA ARG A 92 -9.16 -7.48 16.60
C ARG A 92 -10.23 -7.43 15.51
N GLN A 93 -11.30 -6.67 15.70
CA GLN A 93 -12.35 -6.49 14.70
C GLN A 93 -11.82 -5.73 13.48
N VAL A 94 -11.08 -4.65 13.69
CA VAL A 94 -10.45 -3.89 12.60
C VAL A 94 -9.55 -4.80 11.78
N PHE A 95 -8.69 -5.56 12.43
CA PHE A 95 -7.76 -6.48 11.77
C PHE A 95 -8.50 -7.54 10.94
N LEU A 96 -9.55 -8.13 11.51
CA LEU A 96 -10.37 -9.14 10.84
C LEU A 96 -11.11 -8.54 9.63
N VAL A 97 -11.79 -7.42 9.83
CA VAL A 97 -12.56 -6.75 8.76
C VAL A 97 -11.64 -6.33 7.62
N MET A 98 -10.48 -5.74 7.92
CA MET A 98 -9.51 -5.34 6.91
C MET A 98 -8.96 -6.53 6.13
N THR A 99 -8.66 -7.64 6.82
CA THR A 99 -8.20 -8.87 6.17
C THR A 99 -9.26 -9.45 5.24
N VAL A 100 -10.48 -9.61 5.73
CA VAL A 100 -11.58 -10.18 4.94
C VAL A 100 -11.89 -9.29 3.74
N LEU A 101 -11.95 -7.97 3.94
CA LEU A 101 -12.29 -7.03 2.89
C LEU A 101 -11.18 -6.95 1.82
N SER A 102 -9.91 -6.89 2.21
CA SER A 102 -8.80 -6.83 1.26
C SER A 102 -8.68 -8.12 0.43
N VAL A 103 -8.89 -9.29 1.05
CA VAL A 103 -8.95 -10.57 0.35
C VAL A 103 -10.15 -10.63 -0.61
N PHE A 104 -11.31 -10.14 -0.17
CA PHE A 104 -12.53 -10.11 -0.98
C PHE A 104 -12.37 -9.20 -2.21
N ILE A 105 -11.84 -7.99 -2.02
CA ILE A 105 -11.55 -7.05 -3.12
C ILE A 105 -10.55 -7.68 -4.08
N SER A 106 -9.45 -8.24 -3.56
CA SER A 106 -8.44 -8.92 -4.36
C SER A 106 -9.04 -10.05 -5.20
N ALA A 107 -9.86 -10.90 -4.59
CA ALA A 107 -10.50 -12.03 -5.28
C ALA A 107 -11.46 -11.57 -6.39
N ILE A 108 -12.32 -10.57 -6.11
CA ILE A 108 -13.23 -10.01 -7.11
C ILE A 108 -12.45 -9.40 -8.28
N CYS A 109 -11.46 -8.55 -7.97
CA CYS A 109 -10.65 -7.91 -8.99
C CYS A 109 -9.84 -8.93 -9.79
N LEU A 110 -9.38 -10.02 -9.16
CA LEU A 110 -8.67 -11.11 -9.85
C LEU A 110 -9.57 -11.83 -10.87
N ILE A 111 -10.81 -12.13 -10.48
CA ILE A 111 -11.80 -12.77 -11.38
C ILE A 111 -12.17 -11.82 -12.52
N LEU A 112 -12.36 -10.53 -12.22
CA LEU A 112 -12.82 -9.53 -13.18
C LEU A 112 -11.67 -8.76 -13.86
N ARG A 113 -10.39 -9.12 -13.65
CA ARG A 113 -9.25 -8.31 -14.10
C ARG A 113 -9.29 -7.98 -15.59
N VAL A 114 -9.54 -8.97 -16.44
CA VAL A 114 -9.55 -8.78 -17.90
C VAL A 114 -10.74 -7.95 -18.37
N PRO A 115 -12.00 -8.28 -18.01
CA PRO A 115 -13.14 -7.46 -18.40
C PRO A 115 -13.09 -6.05 -17.79
N MET A 116 -12.57 -5.89 -16.56
CA MET A 116 -12.45 -4.61 -15.90
C MET A 116 -11.44 -3.69 -16.60
N LEU A 117 -10.25 -4.19 -16.92
CA LEU A 117 -9.24 -3.41 -17.65
C LEU A 117 -9.73 -3.02 -19.05
N LYS A 118 -10.39 -3.94 -19.76
CA LYS A 118 -10.99 -3.65 -21.07
C LYS A 118 -12.12 -2.64 -20.99
N PHE A 119 -12.94 -2.70 -19.95
CA PHE A 119 -14.06 -1.76 -19.76
C PHE A 119 -13.57 -0.35 -19.43
N ILE A 120 -12.55 -0.24 -18.54
CA ILE A 120 -12.05 1.05 -18.06
C ILE A 120 -11.16 1.72 -19.11
N PHE A 121 -10.26 0.96 -19.75
CA PHE A 121 -9.23 1.50 -20.62
C PHE A 121 -9.50 1.29 -22.12
N GLY A 122 -10.56 0.57 -22.46
CA GLY A 122 -11.07 0.46 -23.83
C GLY A 122 -10.04 -0.06 -24.84
N SER A 123 -9.68 0.78 -25.81
CA SER A 123 -8.84 0.45 -26.94
C SER A 123 -7.39 0.97 -26.79
N VAL A 124 -6.69 0.56 -25.73
CA VAL A 124 -5.24 0.76 -25.66
C VAL A 124 -4.51 -0.27 -26.53
N GLU A 125 -3.27 0.03 -26.91
CA GLU A 125 -2.42 -0.88 -27.67
C GLU A 125 -2.34 -2.26 -27.01
N ALA A 126 -2.26 -3.33 -27.82
CA ALA A 126 -2.29 -4.69 -27.31
C ALA A 126 -1.14 -4.98 -26.34
N GLU A 127 0.03 -4.40 -26.57
CA GLU A 127 1.20 -4.53 -25.71
C GLU A 127 0.95 -3.87 -24.34
N VAL A 128 0.42 -2.65 -24.33
CA VAL A 128 0.06 -1.94 -23.08
C VAL A 128 -1.00 -2.71 -22.29
N MET A 129 -1.98 -3.31 -22.99
CA MET A 129 -3.00 -4.13 -22.33
C MET A 129 -2.42 -5.41 -21.71
N ALA A 130 -1.49 -6.07 -22.39
CA ALA A 130 -0.83 -7.27 -21.89
C ALA A 130 0.01 -6.96 -20.64
N ASP A 131 0.82 -5.90 -20.69
CA ASP A 131 1.62 -5.42 -19.57
C ASP A 131 0.74 -4.98 -18.40
N SER A 132 -0.38 -4.29 -18.67
CA SER A 132 -1.35 -3.91 -17.64
C SER A 132 -1.97 -5.12 -16.94
N GLN A 133 -2.31 -6.17 -17.68
CA GLN A 133 -2.85 -7.40 -17.09
C GLN A 133 -1.82 -8.13 -16.21
N ALA A 134 -0.57 -8.17 -16.65
CA ALA A 134 0.51 -8.75 -15.86
C ALA A 134 0.75 -7.96 -14.58
N TYR A 135 0.92 -6.64 -14.69
CA TYR A 135 1.12 -5.76 -13.55
C TYR A 135 -0.03 -5.84 -12.55
N PHE A 136 -1.26 -5.77 -13.03
CA PHE A 136 -2.45 -5.82 -12.19
C PHE A 136 -2.59 -7.14 -11.43
N LEU A 137 -2.21 -8.26 -12.03
CA LEU A 137 -2.22 -9.55 -11.35
C LEU A 137 -1.37 -9.54 -10.07
N PHE A 138 -0.16 -9.00 -10.15
CA PHE A 138 0.75 -8.95 -9.01
C PHE A 138 0.29 -7.96 -7.95
N THR A 139 -0.19 -6.79 -8.36
CA THR A 139 -0.72 -5.81 -7.41
C THR A 139 -1.96 -6.32 -6.68
N LEU A 140 -2.83 -7.08 -7.35
CA LEU A 140 -3.98 -7.73 -6.72
C LEU A 140 -3.58 -8.74 -5.64
N LEU A 141 -2.52 -9.50 -5.87
CA LEU A 141 -1.98 -10.42 -4.86
C LEU A 141 -1.37 -9.70 -3.65
N SER A 142 -0.97 -8.44 -3.82
CA SER A 142 -0.43 -7.61 -2.74
C SER A 142 -1.52 -6.97 -1.87
N PHE A 143 -2.76 -6.81 -2.33
CA PHE A 143 -3.83 -6.13 -1.58
C PHE A 143 -4.12 -6.72 -0.19
N PRO A 144 -4.16 -8.06 0.02
CA PRO A 144 -4.32 -8.61 1.35
C PRO A 144 -3.22 -8.18 2.31
N PHE A 145 -1.98 -8.13 1.85
CA PHE A 145 -0.83 -7.72 2.66
C PHE A 145 -0.87 -6.21 2.97
N ILE A 146 -1.28 -5.39 1.99
CA ILE A 146 -1.49 -3.96 2.18
C ILE A 146 -2.58 -3.71 3.21
N GLY A 147 -3.72 -4.42 3.12
CA GLY A 147 -4.79 -4.32 4.10
C GLY A 147 -4.37 -4.72 5.51
N LEU A 148 -3.57 -5.76 5.65
CA LEU A 148 -2.98 -6.19 6.92
C LEU A 148 -2.01 -5.14 7.49
N TYR A 149 -1.15 -4.58 6.64
CA TYR A 149 -0.23 -3.51 7.02
C TYR A 149 -1.00 -2.27 7.51
N ASP A 150 -1.98 -1.80 6.73
CA ASP A 150 -2.80 -0.62 7.09
C ASP A 150 -3.55 -0.82 8.41
N ALA A 151 -4.12 -2.01 8.63
CA ALA A 151 -4.76 -2.34 9.90
C ALA A 151 -3.76 -2.30 11.06
N GLY A 152 -2.59 -2.93 10.92
CA GLY A 152 -1.55 -2.93 11.94
C GLY A 152 -1.02 -1.53 12.23
N ALA A 153 -0.65 -0.78 11.19
CA ALA A 153 -0.14 0.58 11.30
C ALA A 153 -1.15 1.53 11.96
N SER A 154 -2.44 1.42 11.60
CA SER A 154 -3.49 2.25 12.17
C SER A 154 -3.71 1.98 13.67
N ILE A 155 -3.69 0.70 14.07
CA ILE A 155 -3.80 0.30 15.47
C ILE A 155 -2.59 0.77 16.29
N MET A 156 -1.37 0.65 15.75
CA MET A 156 -0.15 1.15 16.40
C MET A 156 -0.21 2.67 16.60
N ARG A 157 -0.64 3.42 15.56
CA ARG A 157 -0.83 4.88 15.65
C ARG A 157 -1.90 5.25 16.69
N ALA A 158 -2.97 4.46 16.82
CA ALA A 158 -3.98 4.66 17.88
C ALA A 158 -3.39 4.50 19.30
N GLN A 159 -2.35 3.68 19.44
CA GLN A 159 -1.59 3.49 20.67
C GLN A 159 -0.45 4.51 20.86
N LYS A 160 -0.41 5.57 20.05
CA LYS A 160 0.65 6.60 20.03
C LYS A 160 2.02 6.09 19.56
N ASP A 161 2.08 4.93 18.92
CA ASP A 161 3.28 4.41 18.29
C ASP A 161 3.23 4.66 16.78
N SER A 162 3.84 5.75 16.32
CA SER A 162 4.05 6.04 14.91
C SER A 162 5.44 5.66 14.41
N LYS A 163 6.35 5.28 15.32
CA LYS A 163 7.72 4.90 14.94
C LYS A 163 7.78 3.51 14.32
N SER A 164 7.03 2.56 14.88
CA SER A 164 7.02 1.19 14.38
C SER A 164 6.50 1.09 12.94
N PRO A 165 5.34 1.67 12.57
CA PRO A 165 4.89 1.72 11.18
C PRO A 165 5.91 2.39 10.25
N MET A 166 6.47 3.54 10.65
CA MET A 166 7.51 4.24 9.88
C MET A 166 8.73 3.34 9.64
N THR A 167 9.22 2.65 10.65
CA THR A 167 10.39 1.76 10.53
C THR A 167 10.09 0.61 9.57
N ILE A 168 8.92 -0.01 9.67
CA ILE A 168 8.48 -1.08 8.77
C ILE A 168 8.40 -0.54 7.33
N SER A 169 7.81 0.64 7.13
CA SER A 169 7.72 1.30 5.82
C SER A 169 9.11 1.56 5.22
N ILE A 170 10.05 2.08 6.00
CA ILE A 170 11.43 2.31 5.56
C ILE A 170 12.06 0.99 5.09
N ILE A 171 12.00 -0.06 5.90
CA ILE A 171 12.58 -1.37 5.55
C ILE A 171 11.93 -1.91 4.27
N SER A 172 10.60 -1.85 4.18
CA SER A 172 9.85 -2.31 3.01
C SER A 172 10.25 -1.55 1.74
N ASN A 173 10.43 -0.22 1.83
CA ASN A 173 10.85 0.60 0.70
C ASN A 173 12.27 0.24 0.23
N PHE A 174 13.21 0.03 1.15
CA PHE A 174 14.56 -0.41 0.78
C PHE A 174 14.56 -1.80 0.14
N LEU A 175 13.77 -2.73 0.66
CA LEU A 175 13.61 -4.07 0.07
C LEU A 175 12.99 -3.98 -1.32
N ASN A 176 12.01 -3.10 -1.51
CA ASN A 176 11.36 -2.88 -2.80
C ASN A 176 12.35 -2.32 -3.84
N ILE A 177 13.10 -1.25 -3.51
CA ILE A 177 14.14 -0.68 -4.40
C ILE A 177 15.16 -1.75 -4.77
N GLY A 178 15.69 -2.45 -3.77
CA GLY A 178 16.68 -3.50 -3.99
C GLY A 178 16.14 -4.64 -4.85
N GLY A 179 14.91 -5.09 -4.55
CA GLY A 179 14.23 -6.13 -5.33
C GLY A 179 14.00 -5.70 -6.78
N ASN A 180 13.42 -4.52 -6.99
CA ASN A 180 13.18 -3.97 -8.32
C ASN A 180 14.49 -3.79 -9.11
N ALA A 181 15.54 -3.27 -8.47
CA ALA A 181 16.84 -3.12 -9.12
C ALA A 181 17.42 -4.47 -9.59
N ILE A 182 17.36 -5.50 -8.75
CA ILE A 182 17.83 -6.84 -9.11
C ILE A 182 17.00 -7.42 -10.25
N LEU A 183 15.67 -7.29 -10.20
CA LEU A 183 14.77 -7.88 -11.20
C LEU A 183 14.85 -7.16 -12.54
N ILE A 184 14.88 -5.84 -12.54
CA ILE A 184 14.93 -5.03 -13.78
C ILE A 184 16.33 -5.09 -14.40
N PHE A 185 17.36 -4.75 -13.63
CA PHE A 185 18.71 -4.59 -14.15
C PHE A 185 19.55 -5.87 -14.10
N GLY A 186 19.31 -6.72 -13.08
CA GLY A 186 20.05 -7.96 -12.91
C GLY A 186 19.53 -9.11 -13.77
N LEU A 187 18.22 -9.28 -13.84
CA LEU A 187 17.56 -10.38 -14.55
C LEU A 187 16.90 -9.97 -15.87
N GLY A 188 16.83 -8.67 -16.18
CA GLY A 188 16.26 -8.18 -17.44
C GLY A 188 14.77 -8.50 -17.64
N MET A 189 14.02 -8.63 -16.56
CA MET A 189 12.64 -9.14 -16.59
C MET A 189 11.59 -8.10 -17.03
N GLY A 190 11.98 -6.90 -17.42
CA GLY A 190 11.06 -5.86 -17.91
C GLY A 190 9.99 -5.48 -16.87
N VAL A 191 8.74 -5.23 -17.32
CA VAL A 191 7.60 -4.90 -16.43
C VAL A 191 7.32 -6.01 -15.44
N ALA A 192 7.41 -7.27 -15.86
CA ALA A 192 7.26 -8.42 -15.00
C ALA A 192 8.33 -8.44 -13.90
N GLY A 193 9.54 -7.96 -14.17
CA GLY A 193 10.60 -7.82 -13.18
C GLY A 193 10.37 -6.68 -12.21
N ALA A 194 9.81 -5.57 -12.66
CA ALA A 194 9.47 -4.45 -11.78
C ALA A 194 8.41 -4.82 -10.73
N VAL A 195 7.63 -5.87 -10.99
CA VAL A 195 6.48 -6.25 -10.17
C VAL A 195 6.56 -7.66 -9.67
N SER A 196 7.33 -8.51 -10.33
CA SER A 196 7.29 -9.95 -10.12
C SER A 196 8.41 -10.45 -9.24
N TYR A 197 8.03 -10.90 -8.07
CA TYR A 197 8.79 -11.88 -7.31
C TYR A 197 8.62 -13.31 -7.87
N THR A 198 7.95 -13.49 -9.03
CA THR A 198 7.68 -14.81 -9.57
C THR A 198 7.67 -14.85 -11.09
N HIS A 199 8.64 -15.56 -11.60
CA HIS A 199 8.63 -16.38 -12.82
C HIS A 199 7.56 -16.11 -13.88
N LEU A 200 8.03 -15.83 -15.07
CA LEU A 200 7.62 -16.39 -16.35
C LEU A 200 7.73 -15.38 -17.50
N ARG A 201 8.93 -15.08 -17.88
CA ARG A 201 9.17 -14.72 -19.29
C ARG A 201 10.57 -15.16 -19.74
N ALA A 202 10.83 -16.45 -19.62
CA ALA A 202 12.03 -17.08 -20.16
C ALA A 202 11.76 -17.85 -21.47
N HIS A 203 10.61 -17.67 -22.13
CA HIS A 203 10.29 -18.41 -23.33
C HIS A 203 9.44 -17.63 -24.34
N GLU A 204 9.87 -16.49 -24.80
CA GLU A 204 9.42 -15.95 -26.09
C GLU A 204 10.47 -15.00 -26.67
N THR A 205 11.59 -15.58 -27.03
CA THR A 205 12.47 -15.03 -28.07
C THR A 205 13.08 -16.23 -28.80
N GLU A 206 12.34 -16.81 -29.68
CA GLU A 206 12.84 -17.40 -30.94
C GLU A 206 12.01 -16.85 -32.08
#